data_08b0586d195e13df257418144a8c7a77
#
_entry.id   08b0586d195e13df257418144a8c7a77
#
_cell.length_a   1.000
_cell.length_b   1.000
_cell.length_c   1.000
_cell.angle_alpha   90.00
_cell.angle_beta   90.00
_cell.angle_gamma   90.00
#
_symmetry.space_group_name_H-M   'P 1'
#
loop_
_entity.id
_entity.type
_entity.pdbx_description
1 polymer ?
#
loop_
_entity_poly.entity_id
_entity_poly.type
_entity_poly.pdbx_seq_one_letter_code
_entity_poly.pdbx_strand_id
1 'polypeptide(L)'
;MADPDAVRYQRIAQADLAEAQRMVELSGFRDSSIGFLLQQACEKALKSWIHSQGGMAPFSHDLVALMDWLEEAGIDVSPYERIADLTFFAVQTRYDDNLEITAPDWPLLLRVTELLIKDAQRQL
;
A
#
# COMPACT_ATOMS: atom_id res chain seq x y z
N MET A 1 23.72 -8.10 0.12
CA MET A 1 23.06 -7.82 1.41
C MET A 1 21.87 -6.89 1.20
N ALA A 2 20.74 -7.20 1.83
CA ALA A 2 19.56 -6.37 1.71
C ALA A 2 19.77 -5.02 2.37
N ASP A 3 19.21 -3.95 1.78
CA ASP A 3 19.20 -2.61 2.35
C ASP A 3 18.39 -2.62 3.65
N PRO A 4 18.94 -2.13 4.78
CA PRO A 4 18.23 -2.15 6.06
C PRO A 4 16.90 -1.36 6.03
N ASP A 5 16.82 -0.28 5.27
CA ASP A 5 15.59 0.48 5.12
C ASP A 5 14.55 -0.29 4.32
N ALA A 6 14.97 -0.99 3.27
CA ALA A 6 14.07 -1.85 2.50
C ALA A 6 13.47 -2.95 3.38
N VAL A 7 14.29 -3.58 4.21
CA VAL A 7 13.84 -4.62 5.14
C VAL A 7 12.86 -4.07 6.16
N ARG A 8 13.14 -2.88 6.72
CA ARG A 8 12.27 -2.24 7.69
C ARG A 8 10.91 -1.91 7.09
N TYR A 9 10.89 -1.30 5.91
CA TYR A 9 9.64 -0.98 5.22
C TYR A 9 8.84 -2.24 4.90
N GLN A 10 9.49 -3.31 4.48
CA GLN A 10 8.83 -4.57 4.21
C GLN A 10 8.14 -5.13 5.45
N ARG A 11 8.81 -5.07 6.59
CA ARG A 11 8.27 -5.53 7.87
C ARG A 11 7.02 -4.75 8.28
N ILE A 12 7.06 -3.42 8.11
CA ILE A 12 5.92 -2.55 8.42
C ILE A 12 4.76 -2.86 7.48
N ALA A 13 5.04 -3.02 6.19
CA ALA A 13 4.02 -3.35 5.21
C ALA A 13 3.29 -4.65 5.55
N GLN A 14 4.04 -5.69 5.92
CA GLN A 14 3.45 -6.97 6.30
C GLN A 14 2.57 -6.86 7.54
N ALA A 15 3.01 -6.11 8.54
CA ALA A 15 2.24 -5.90 9.77
C ALA A 15 0.95 -5.15 9.49
N ASP A 16 1.02 -4.08 8.69
CA ASP A 16 -0.15 -3.27 8.35
C ASP A 16 -1.17 -4.08 7.52
N LEU A 17 -0.69 -4.90 6.59
CA LEU A 17 -1.58 -5.77 5.80
C LEU A 17 -2.28 -6.79 6.70
N ALA A 18 -1.54 -7.44 7.59
CA ALA A 18 -2.12 -8.44 8.50
C ALA A 18 -3.21 -7.82 9.36
N GLU A 19 -2.99 -6.60 9.85
CA GLU A 19 -3.98 -5.88 10.66
C GLU A 19 -5.21 -5.53 9.83
N ALA A 20 -5.03 -5.02 8.60
CA ALA A 20 -6.14 -4.72 7.71
C ALA A 20 -6.97 -5.96 7.39
N GLN A 21 -6.32 -7.09 7.14
CA GLN A 21 -7.00 -8.36 6.88
C GLN A 21 -7.88 -8.76 8.07
N ARG A 22 -7.38 -8.61 9.28
CA ARG A 22 -8.15 -8.93 10.48
C ARG A 22 -9.34 -8.01 10.66
N MET A 23 -9.20 -6.73 10.34
CA MET A 23 -10.31 -5.77 10.42
C MET A 23 -11.43 -6.16 9.47
N VAL A 24 -11.10 -6.56 8.24
CA VAL A 24 -12.11 -7.02 7.27
C VAL A 24 -12.80 -8.29 7.74
N GLU A 25 -12.04 -9.26 8.28
CA GLU A 25 -12.57 -10.54 8.76
C GLU A 25 -13.51 -10.36 9.96
N LEU A 26 -13.14 -9.48 10.89
CA LEU A 26 -13.91 -9.28 12.11
C LEU A 26 -15.15 -8.41 11.90
N SER A 27 -15.18 -7.60 10.86
CA SER A 27 -16.21 -6.61 10.56
C SER A 27 -16.37 -5.55 11.65
N GLY A 28 -17.22 -4.56 11.43
CA GLY A 28 -17.50 -3.52 12.41
C GLY A 28 -16.54 -2.33 12.37
N PHE A 29 -15.51 -2.37 11.55
CA PHE A 29 -14.59 -1.26 11.39
C PHE A 29 -15.03 -0.37 10.23
N ARG A 30 -14.76 0.93 10.33
CA ARG A 30 -15.09 1.86 9.26
C ARG A 30 -14.19 1.59 8.05
N ASP A 31 -14.74 1.78 6.85
CA ASP A 31 -13.97 1.67 5.61
C ASP A 31 -12.78 2.62 5.59
N SER A 32 -12.94 3.83 6.16
CA SER A 32 -11.83 4.79 6.25
C SER A 32 -10.66 4.26 7.08
N SER A 33 -10.93 3.53 8.14
CA SER A 33 -9.88 2.94 8.98
C SER A 33 -9.14 1.81 8.25
N ILE A 34 -9.88 0.94 7.59
CA ILE A 34 -9.31 -0.15 6.79
C ILE A 34 -8.50 0.43 5.62
N GLY A 35 -9.08 1.39 4.92
CA GLY A 35 -8.44 2.02 3.76
C GLY A 35 -7.14 2.74 4.13
N PHE A 36 -7.13 3.44 5.26
CA PHE A 36 -5.92 4.11 5.74
C PHE A 36 -4.80 3.09 6.02
N LEU A 37 -5.12 2.02 6.72
CA LEU A 37 -4.12 1.02 7.09
C LEU A 37 -3.60 0.28 5.86
N LEU A 38 -4.47 -0.04 4.91
CA LEU A 38 -4.09 -0.69 3.68
C LEU A 38 -3.25 0.24 2.79
N GLN A 39 -3.58 1.54 2.77
CA GLN A 39 -2.76 2.56 2.13
C GLN A 39 -1.34 2.57 2.71
N GLN A 40 -1.22 2.51 4.04
CA GLN A 40 0.08 2.47 4.70
C GLN A 40 0.88 1.22 4.29
N ALA A 41 0.21 0.08 4.22
CA ALA A 41 0.85 -1.16 3.78
C ALA A 41 1.42 -1.02 2.37
N CYS A 42 0.63 -0.47 1.43
CA CYS A 42 1.07 -0.26 0.05
C CYS A 42 2.22 0.74 -0.03
N GLU A 43 2.13 1.85 0.70
CA GLU A 43 3.18 2.86 0.74
C GLU A 43 4.51 2.25 1.19
N LYS A 44 4.49 1.49 2.28
CA LYS A 44 5.70 0.87 2.81
C LYS A 44 6.26 -0.20 1.88
N ALA A 45 5.39 -0.96 1.22
CA ALA A 45 5.84 -1.95 0.23
C ALA A 45 6.52 -1.29 -0.97
N LEU A 46 5.94 -0.21 -1.48
CA LEU A 46 6.55 0.54 -2.59
C LEU A 46 7.89 1.16 -2.18
N LYS A 47 7.97 1.73 -0.98
CA LYS A 47 9.21 2.31 -0.46
C LYS A 47 10.28 1.24 -0.25
N SER A 48 9.89 0.06 0.23
CA SER A 48 10.80 -1.08 0.33
C SER A 48 11.40 -1.43 -1.03
N TRP A 49 10.55 -1.51 -2.04
CA TRP A 49 11.01 -1.84 -3.39
C TRP A 49 11.96 -0.77 -3.96
N ILE A 50 11.62 0.50 -3.77
CA ILE A 50 12.46 1.62 -4.21
C ILE A 50 13.86 1.52 -3.59
N HIS A 51 13.92 1.30 -2.28
CA HIS A 51 15.21 1.15 -1.58
C HIS A 51 15.99 -0.07 -2.06
N SER A 52 15.30 -1.17 -2.40
CA SER A 52 15.95 -2.38 -2.91
C SER A 52 16.57 -2.15 -4.30
N GLN A 53 16.09 -1.16 -5.05
CA GLN A 53 16.65 -0.77 -6.33
C GLN A 53 17.85 0.18 -6.20
N GLY A 54 18.29 0.45 -4.98
CA GLY A 54 19.37 1.38 -4.72
C GLY A 54 18.91 2.85 -4.68
N GLY A 55 17.60 3.08 -4.78
CA GLY A 55 17.04 4.43 -4.69
C GLY A 55 16.77 4.86 -3.28
N MET A 56 16.38 6.11 -3.12
CA MET A 56 15.89 6.64 -1.87
C MET A 56 14.43 7.02 -2.06
N ALA A 57 13.54 6.45 -1.25
CA ALA A 57 12.12 6.73 -1.38
C ALA A 57 11.84 8.20 -1.11
N PRO A 58 11.05 8.86 -1.98
CA PRO A 58 10.67 10.25 -1.74
C PRO A 58 9.80 10.38 -0.50
N PHE A 59 9.80 11.57 0.11
CA PHE A 59 8.89 11.91 1.19
C PHE A 59 7.50 12.15 0.59
N SER A 60 6.83 11.06 0.25
CA SER A 60 5.50 11.11 -0.35
C SER A 60 4.63 10.01 0.24
N HIS A 61 3.36 10.34 0.43
CA HIS A 61 2.31 9.38 0.78
C HIS A 61 1.44 9.06 -0.44
N ASP A 62 1.78 9.62 -1.60
CA ASP A 62 1.07 9.41 -2.85
C ASP A 62 1.53 8.11 -3.51
N LEU A 63 0.66 7.11 -3.54
CA LEU A 63 0.97 5.81 -4.13
C LEU A 63 1.29 5.90 -5.61
N VAL A 64 0.62 6.80 -6.35
CA VAL A 64 0.87 6.99 -7.77
C VAL A 64 2.28 7.51 -8.00
N ALA A 65 2.72 8.48 -7.20
CA ALA A 65 4.07 9.02 -7.30
C ALA A 65 5.13 7.94 -7.03
N LEU A 66 4.89 7.07 -6.05
CA LEU A 66 5.80 5.97 -5.73
C LEU A 66 5.83 4.93 -6.85
N MET A 67 4.67 4.60 -7.43
CA MET A 67 4.60 3.70 -8.56
C MET A 67 5.29 4.28 -9.80
N ASP A 68 5.14 5.58 -10.03
CA ASP A 68 5.83 6.26 -11.14
C ASP A 68 7.34 6.15 -11.01
N TRP A 69 7.87 6.26 -9.80
CA TRP A 69 9.29 6.08 -9.55
C TRP A 69 9.77 4.69 -9.99
N LEU A 70 9.01 3.65 -9.62
CA LEU A 70 9.34 2.27 -10.01
C LEU A 70 9.20 2.06 -11.52
N GLU A 71 8.18 2.64 -12.13
CA GLU A 71 7.99 2.55 -13.58
C GLU A 71 9.15 3.17 -14.34
N GLU A 72 9.63 4.33 -13.90
CA GLU A 72 10.81 4.97 -14.47
C GLU A 72 12.07 4.13 -14.31
N ALA A 73 12.12 3.30 -13.27
CA ALA A 73 13.21 2.36 -13.05
C ALA A 73 13.08 1.07 -13.88
N GLY A 74 12.06 0.98 -14.74
CA GLY A 74 11.85 -0.17 -15.62
C GLY A 74 11.02 -1.29 -15.02
N ILE A 75 10.34 -1.05 -13.90
CA ILE A 75 9.51 -2.04 -13.25
C ILE A 75 8.07 -1.87 -13.71
N ASP A 76 7.42 -2.98 -14.10
CA ASP A 76 6.01 -2.97 -14.48
C ASP A 76 5.15 -2.92 -13.23
N VAL A 77 4.46 -1.79 -13.03
CA VAL A 77 3.58 -1.59 -11.88
C VAL A 77 2.11 -1.81 -12.22
N SER A 78 1.80 -2.20 -13.46
CA SER A 78 0.41 -2.41 -13.89
C SER A 78 -0.36 -3.41 -13.04
N PRO A 79 0.24 -4.48 -12.48
CA PRO A 79 -0.49 -5.39 -11.59
C PRO A 79 -1.03 -4.73 -10.33
N TYR A 80 -0.52 -3.55 -9.95
CA TYR A 80 -0.85 -2.89 -8.69
C TYR A 80 -1.68 -1.62 -8.86
N GLU A 81 -2.14 -1.30 -10.07
CA GLU A 81 -2.84 -0.04 -10.37
C GLU A 81 -4.03 0.22 -9.45
N ARG A 82 -4.75 -0.82 -9.04
CA ARG A 82 -5.94 -0.68 -8.23
C ARG A 82 -5.66 -0.10 -6.83
N ILE A 83 -4.42 -0.16 -6.35
CA ILE A 83 -4.10 0.43 -5.05
C ILE A 83 -4.22 1.96 -5.06
N ALA A 84 -4.19 2.59 -6.23
CA ALA A 84 -4.38 4.05 -6.34
C ALA A 84 -5.73 4.49 -5.76
N ASP A 85 -6.74 3.63 -5.79
CA ASP A 85 -8.06 3.91 -5.22
C ASP A 85 -8.01 4.14 -3.71
N LEU A 86 -6.98 3.60 -3.04
CA LEU A 86 -6.84 3.70 -1.58
C LEU A 86 -6.53 5.11 -1.10
N THR A 87 -5.89 5.93 -1.92
CA THR A 87 -5.55 7.30 -1.53
C THR A 87 -6.80 8.09 -1.14
N PHE A 88 -7.90 7.87 -1.84
CA PHE A 88 -9.17 8.52 -1.53
C PHE A 88 -9.63 8.20 -0.10
N PHE A 89 -9.55 6.92 0.31
CA PHE A 89 -9.95 6.51 1.66
C PHE A 89 -9.03 7.06 2.73
N ALA A 90 -7.73 7.14 2.43
CA ALA A 90 -6.73 7.62 3.40
C ALA A 90 -6.86 9.12 3.69
N VAL A 91 -7.34 9.91 2.71
CA VAL A 91 -7.37 11.37 2.81
C VAL A 91 -8.79 11.90 2.94
N GLN A 92 -9.68 11.56 2.01
CA GLN A 92 -11.01 12.16 1.93
C GLN A 92 -11.96 11.69 3.03
N THR A 93 -12.02 10.38 3.27
CA THR A 93 -12.98 9.80 4.20
C THR A 93 -12.66 10.06 5.66
N ARG A 94 -11.43 10.46 5.99
CA ARG A 94 -11.06 10.82 7.35
C ARG A 94 -11.60 12.17 7.77
N TYR A 95 -11.89 13.04 6.81
CA TYR A 95 -12.30 14.41 7.05
C TYR A 95 -13.74 14.71 6.63
N ASP A 96 -14.39 13.78 5.94
CA ASP A 96 -15.77 13.96 5.48
C ASP A 96 -16.51 12.63 5.59
N ASP A 97 -17.31 12.50 6.64
CA ASP A 97 -18.12 11.30 6.91
C ASP A 97 -19.46 11.34 6.16
N ASN A 98 -19.76 12.40 5.45
CA ASN A 98 -20.99 12.54 4.66
C ASN A 98 -20.83 12.11 3.21
N LEU A 99 -19.63 11.70 2.79
CA LEU A 99 -19.40 11.25 1.43
C LEU A 99 -20.15 9.93 1.17
N GLU A 100 -21.01 9.94 0.16
CA GLU A 100 -21.59 8.71 -0.35
C GLU A 100 -20.56 7.98 -1.18
N ILE A 101 -19.96 6.97 -0.58
CA ILE A 101 -18.91 6.19 -1.23
C ILE A 101 -19.43 4.78 -1.43
N THR A 102 -19.31 4.28 -2.66
CA THR A 102 -19.53 2.85 -2.92
C THR A 102 -18.55 2.05 -2.09
N ALA A 103 -19.03 1.02 -1.40
CA ALA A 103 -18.17 0.17 -0.59
C ALA A 103 -17.02 -0.39 -1.43
N PRO A 104 -15.78 -0.31 -0.95
CA PRO A 104 -14.63 -0.82 -1.68
C PRO A 104 -14.67 -2.34 -1.81
N ASP A 105 -14.05 -2.84 -2.86
CA ASP A 105 -13.84 -4.28 -3.00
C ASP A 105 -12.63 -4.68 -2.15
N TRP A 106 -12.85 -4.85 -0.85
CA TRP A 106 -11.78 -5.20 0.08
C TRP A 106 -11.07 -6.51 -0.29
N PRO A 107 -11.77 -7.59 -0.67
CA PRO A 107 -11.08 -8.81 -1.10
C PRO A 107 -10.10 -8.57 -2.25
N LEU A 108 -10.48 -7.78 -3.24
CA LEU A 108 -9.59 -7.44 -4.35
C LEU A 108 -8.40 -6.62 -3.89
N LEU A 109 -8.65 -5.56 -3.12
CA LEU A 109 -7.58 -4.66 -2.66
C LEU A 109 -6.60 -5.38 -1.73
N LEU A 110 -7.09 -6.27 -0.88
CA LEU A 110 -6.24 -7.09 -0.02
C LEU A 110 -5.34 -8.00 -0.86
N ARG A 111 -5.89 -8.64 -1.92
CA ARG A 111 -5.10 -9.51 -2.79
C ARG A 111 -4.03 -8.74 -3.56
N VAL A 112 -4.37 -7.57 -4.09
CA VAL A 112 -3.41 -6.73 -4.83
C VAL A 112 -2.30 -6.25 -3.90
N THR A 113 -2.64 -5.84 -2.68
CA THR A 113 -1.65 -5.41 -1.68
C THR A 113 -0.74 -6.58 -1.29
N GLU A 114 -1.30 -7.75 -1.08
CA GLU A 114 -0.50 -8.94 -0.78
C GLU A 114 0.46 -9.28 -1.91
N LEU A 115 0.01 -9.20 -3.16
CA LEU A 115 0.85 -9.42 -4.32
C LEU A 115 2.00 -8.43 -4.36
N LEU A 116 1.70 -7.14 -4.16
CA LEU A 116 2.72 -6.09 -4.12
C LEU A 116 3.78 -6.36 -3.05
N ILE A 117 3.35 -6.72 -1.85
CA ILE A 117 4.26 -7.00 -0.74
C ILE A 117 5.15 -8.20 -1.06
N LYS A 118 4.58 -9.27 -1.62
CA LYS A 118 5.36 -10.46 -2.00
C LYS A 118 6.37 -10.15 -3.09
N ASP A 119 5.97 -9.38 -4.10
CA ASP A 119 6.85 -9.03 -5.20
C ASP A 119 7.99 -8.11 -4.72
N ALA A 120 7.68 -7.15 -3.83
CA ALA A 120 8.70 -6.31 -3.22
C ALA A 120 9.67 -7.13 -2.36
N GLN A 121 9.17 -8.13 -1.64
CA GLN A 121 10.02 -9.01 -0.83
C GLN A 121 11.04 -9.77 -1.66
N ARG A 122 10.67 -10.18 -2.87
CA ARG A 122 11.59 -10.89 -3.77
C ARG A 122 12.77 -10.03 -4.21
N GLN A 123 12.68 -8.72 -4.06
CA GLN A 123 13.75 -7.79 -4.43
C GLN A 123 14.76 -7.56 -3.31
N LEU A 124 14.50 -8.06 -2.13
CA LEU A 124 15.38 -7.89 -0.97
C LEU A 124 16.68 -8.70 -1.06
#